data_592f28c8beb71a5c5be71f17af0c9356
#
_entry.id   592f28c8beb71a5c5be71f17af0c9356
#
_cell.length_a   1.000
_cell.length_b   1.000
_cell.length_c   1.000
_cell.angle_alpha   90.00
_cell.angle_beta   90.00
_cell.angle_gamma   90.00
#
_symmetry.space_group_name_H-M   'P 1'
#
loop_
_entity.id
_entity.type
_entity.pdbx_description
1 polymer ?
#
loop_
_entity_poly.entity_id
_entity_poly.type
_entity_poly.pdbx_seq_one_letter_code
_entity_poly.pdbx_strand_id
1 'polypeptide(L)'
;MQRLPPAAEPMAVETGAALRVAIGPRTSIRWCRDKAMADALLIMATHKQKFEILDGLRGIAAISVMLMHFLQDLPIPILQSAYLSVDVFFMLSGFILTYSYGEKLRQASWRGEYVKRRVIRLYPMICIGLTIGFVSLVVMRVNASAAFSFGNLAAATGQNYFLVPYLGRFSVSGFIGATNHGLQAVDDPGVFPLNPPAWSLVFELFASVVLIAAVRMKEQSLLRLAYACLGAFVAYGWLVGLDHDKVTVILNQGWAADNFFGGFFRVGYGFLLGVAIAKMHDAGHPARPHWFVVGLVRSDWMLFAVFLLVVLFPTSIKGIYALAVLLLVAPALVYRGAMLAPSGHAVARISAFLGWISYPLYCVHYPIGRLVFAYAPQGDIHVVRTAMLAAGLSIVSAALLAKFVEEPIRSYLGKRLFGNQPAATGSTVNVA
;
A
#
# COMPACT_ATOMS: atom_id res chain seq x y z
N MET A 1 -25.32 71.37 2.66
CA MET A 1 -23.96 71.75 3.08
C MET A 1 -23.79 71.37 4.54
N GLN A 2 -23.29 70.16 4.79
CA GLN A 2 -22.82 69.76 6.10
C GLN A 2 -21.42 69.18 5.93
N ARG A 3 -20.47 69.72 6.69
CA ARG A 3 -19.02 69.44 6.59
C ARG A 3 -18.70 68.13 7.27
N LEU A 4 -17.86 67.32 6.67
CA LEU A 4 -17.20 66.14 7.23
C LEU A 4 -16.10 66.56 8.25
N PRO A 5 -15.89 65.84 9.36
CA PRO A 5 -14.78 66.06 10.28
C PRO A 5 -13.47 65.43 9.76
N PRO A 6 -12.30 65.91 10.21
CA PRO A 6 -11.00 65.56 9.70
C PRO A 6 -10.53 64.22 10.23
N ALA A 7 -9.61 63.58 9.46
CA ALA A 7 -8.96 62.31 9.73
C ALA A 7 -8.10 62.34 11.00
N ALA A 8 -8.15 61.27 11.79
CA ALA A 8 -7.32 61.05 12.96
C ALA A 8 -5.93 60.56 12.57
N GLU A 9 -4.88 61.16 13.14
CA GLU A 9 -3.47 60.76 13.03
C GLU A 9 -3.19 59.42 13.73
N PRO A 10 -2.15 58.70 13.33
CA PRO A 10 -1.77 57.43 13.93
C PRO A 10 -1.08 57.64 15.29
N MET A 11 -1.63 57.05 16.34
CA MET A 11 -1.02 57.00 17.67
C MET A 11 0.23 56.11 17.67
N ALA A 12 1.34 56.71 18.10
CA ALA A 12 2.57 56.03 18.41
C ALA A 12 2.38 55.07 19.58
N VAL A 13 2.89 53.83 19.42
CA VAL A 13 2.91 52.83 20.49
C VAL A 13 4.15 53.13 21.36
N GLU A 14 3.96 53.72 22.53
CA GLU A 14 4.96 53.80 23.58
C GLU A 14 5.15 52.45 24.26
N THR A 15 6.38 51.94 24.21
CA THR A 15 6.84 50.77 24.93
C THR A 15 7.06 51.10 26.42
N GLY A 16 6.55 50.24 27.29
CA GLY A 16 7.17 50.05 28.62
C GLY A 16 6.55 50.73 29.81
N ALA A 17 5.46 50.16 30.35
CA ALA A 17 5.17 50.29 31.77
C ALA A 17 4.82 48.92 32.34
N ALA A 18 5.67 48.43 33.24
CA ALA A 18 5.51 47.14 33.93
C ALA A 18 4.31 47.23 34.88
N LEU A 19 3.21 46.62 34.48
CA LEU A 19 2.05 46.42 35.36
C LEU A 19 2.36 45.20 36.27
N ARG A 20 2.95 45.47 37.46
CA ARG A 20 3.02 44.45 38.53
C ARG A 20 1.63 44.24 39.12
N VAL A 21 0.85 43.38 38.51
CA VAL A 21 -0.36 42.83 39.13
C VAL A 21 0.10 41.76 40.10
N ALA A 22 -0.16 41.94 41.40
CA ALA A 22 0.04 40.92 42.42
C ALA A 22 -0.93 39.72 42.16
N ILE A 23 -0.40 38.69 41.52
CA ILE A 23 -1.15 37.46 41.24
C ILE A 23 -1.11 36.62 42.51
N GLY A 24 -2.22 36.47 43.21
CA GLY A 24 -2.33 35.59 44.37
C GLY A 24 -2.14 34.11 43.99
N PRO A 25 -1.76 33.25 44.95
CA PRO A 25 -1.34 31.87 44.67
C PRO A 25 -2.42 31.01 44.00
N ARG A 26 -3.68 31.35 44.03
CA ARG A 26 -4.78 30.61 43.35
C ARG A 26 -4.90 30.93 41.84
N THR A 27 -4.48 32.09 41.42
CA THR A 27 -4.50 32.47 39.99
C THR A 27 -3.31 31.88 39.21
N SER A 28 -2.16 31.75 39.85
CA SER A 28 -0.98 31.13 39.25
C SER A 28 -1.16 29.64 38.96
N ILE A 29 -1.84 28.91 39.87
CA ILE A 29 -2.14 27.47 39.67
C ILE A 29 -3.12 27.24 38.53
N ARG A 30 -4.11 28.14 38.38
CA ARG A 30 -5.10 28.04 37.29
C ARG A 30 -4.44 28.31 35.94
N TRP A 31 -3.62 29.35 35.86
CA TRP A 31 -2.90 29.70 34.64
C TRP A 31 -1.88 28.64 34.21
N CYS A 32 -1.13 28.02 35.15
CA CYS A 32 -0.23 26.91 34.87
C CYS A 32 -1.01 25.66 34.39
N ARG A 33 -2.20 25.39 34.94
CA ARG A 33 -3.04 24.27 34.53
C ARG A 33 -3.64 24.49 33.14
N ASP A 34 -4.11 25.70 32.86
CA ASP A 34 -4.69 26.06 31.57
C ASP A 34 -3.63 26.09 30.46
N LYS A 35 -2.40 26.56 30.79
CA LYS A 35 -1.25 26.50 29.88
C LYS A 35 -0.79 25.05 29.62
N ALA A 36 -0.67 24.24 30.66
CA ALA A 36 -0.32 22.81 30.52
C ALA A 36 -1.38 22.05 29.71
N MET A 37 -2.68 22.39 29.88
CA MET A 37 -3.75 21.82 29.09
C MET A 37 -3.74 22.31 27.63
N ALA A 38 -3.42 23.59 27.42
CA ALA A 38 -3.24 24.13 26.08
C ALA A 38 -2.02 23.54 25.37
N ASP A 39 -0.89 23.40 26.08
CA ASP A 39 0.33 22.76 25.57
C ASP A 39 0.09 21.26 25.29
N ALA A 40 -0.66 20.55 26.16
CA ALA A 40 -1.07 19.16 25.92
C ALA A 40 -2.01 19.04 24.72
N LEU A 41 -2.97 19.93 24.56
CA LEU A 41 -3.86 20.00 23.40
C LEU A 41 -3.08 20.36 22.12
N LEU A 42 -2.10 21.23 22.20
CA LEU A 42 -1.22 21.58 21.09
C LEU A 42 -0.34 20.40 20.69
N ILE A 43 0.22 19.67 21.68
CA ILE A 43 0.99 18.44 21.46
C ILE A 43 0.09 17.35 20.85
N MET A 44 -1.13 17.18 21.34
CA MET A 44 -2.11 16.25 20.75
C MET A 44 -2.50 16.64 19.33
N ALA A 45 -2.70 17.93 19.06
CA ALA A 45 -3.05 18.44 17.73
C ALA A 45 -1.89 18.36 16.73
N THR A 46 -0.62 18.36 17.20
CA THR A 46 0.56 18.23 16.35
C THR A 46 0.99 16.78 16.11
N HIS A 47 0.59 15.83 16.95
CA HIS A 47 0.86 14.41 16.76
C HIS A 47 -0.17 13.80 15.81
N LYS A 48 0.21 13.61 14.54
CA LYS A 48 -0.58 12.79 13.63
C LYS A 48 -0.74 11.39 14.20
N GLN A 49 -1.99 10.93 14.28
CA GLN A 49 -2.33 9.59 14.76
C GLN A 49 -1.57 8.52 13.95
N LYS A 50 -0.97 7.56 14.63
CA LYS A 50 -0.42 6.35 14.02
C LYS A 50 -1.52 5.31 13.89
N PHE A 51 -1.60 4.69 12.73
CA PHE A 51 -2.57 3.62 12.46
C PHE A 51 -1.87 2.25 12.53
N GLU A 52 -1.40 1.90 13.74
CA GLU A 52 -0.61 0.67 13.95
C GLU A 52 -1.35 -0.59 13.52
N ILE A 53 -2.67 -0.64 13.67
CA ILE A 53 -3.49 -1.78 13.21
C ILE A 53 -3.50 -1.87 11.67
N LEU A 54 -3.56 -0.73 10.97
CA LEU A 54 -3.45 -0.73 9.50
C LEU A 54 -2.04 -1.11 9.03
N ASP A 55 -0.99 -0.74 9.79
CA ASP A 55 0.37 -1.21 9.54
C ASP A 55 0.47 -2.74 9.69
N GLY A 56 -0.12 -3.30 10.76
CA GLY A 56 -0.22 -4.74 10.96
C GLY A 56 -0.97 -5.45 9.82
N LEU A 57 -2.12 -4.90 9.42
CA LEU A 57 -2.92 -5.43 8.31
C LEU A 57 -2.11 -5.45 7.00
N ARG A 58 -1.39 -4.36 6.71
CA ARG A 58 -0.51 -4.26 5.54
C ARG A 58 0.60 -5.32 5.57
N GLY A 59 1.21 -5.54 6.73
CA GLY A 59 2.25 -6.56 6.88
C GLY A 59 1.74 -7.98 6.68
N ILE A 60 0.60 -8.32 7.29
CA ILE A 60 -0.05 -9.63 7.11
C ILE A 60 -0.43 -9.83 5.64
N ALA A 61 -0.95 -8.78 4.97
CA ALA A 61 -1.27 -8.81 3.56
C ALA A 61 -0.03 -9.10 2.68
N ALA A 62 1.11 -8.48 2.97
CA ALA A 62 2.36 -8.72 2.25
C ALA A 62 2.86 -10.16 2.42
N ILE A 63 2.81 -10.69 3.64
CA ILE A 63 3.17 -12.09 3.93
C ILE A 63 2.21 -13.04 3.22
N SER A 64 0.91 -12.75 3.21
CA SER A 64 -0.09 -13.59 2.53
C SER A 64 0.16 -13.66 1.02
N VAL A 65 0.50 -12.55 0.37
CA VAL A 65 0.87 -12.52 -1.06
C VAL A 65 2.16 -13.31 -1.30
N MET A 66 3.18 -13.12 -0.48
CA MET A 66 4.43 -13.88 -0.58
C MET A 66 4.18 -15.40 -0.48
N LEU A 67 3.45 -15.82 0.54
CA LEU A 67 3.14 -17.23 0.74
C LEU A 67 2.24 -17.81 -0.35
N MET A 68 1.28 -17.01 -0.87
CA MET A 68 0.48 -17.41 -2.03
C MET A 68 1.38 -17.76 -3.22
N HIS A 69 2.35 -16.92 -3.53
CA HIS A 69 3.28 -17.18 -4.63
C HIS A 69 4.15 -18.41 -4.40
N PHE A 70 4.56 -18.66 -3.16
CA PHE A 70 5.44 -19.80 -2.84
C PHE A 70 4.70 -21.13 -2.70
N LEU A 71 3.39 -21.11 -2.46
CA LEU A 71 2.58 -22.31 -2.19
C LEU A 71 1.52 -22.56 -3.28
N GLN A 72 1.50 -21.76 -4.36
CA GLN A 72 0.45 -21.82 -5.39
C GLN A 72 0.37 -23.18 -6.11
N ASP A 73 1.48 -23.93 -6.19
CA ASP A 73 1.56 -25.18 -6.93
C ASP A 73 1.40 -26.42 -6.01
N LEU A 74 1.06 -26.22 -4.73
CA LEU A 74 0.69 -27.33 -3.87
C LEU A 74 -0.65 -27.94 -4.32
N PRO A 75 -0.81 -29.28 -4.18
CA PRO A 75 -2.07 -29.94 -4.51
C PRO A 75 -3.26 -29.45 -3.67
N ILE A 76 -2.99 -28.96 -2.46
CA ILE A 76 -3.99 -28.32 -1.61
C ILE A 76 -3.93 -26.81 -1.82
N PRO A 77 -5.03 -26.18 -2.27
CA PRO A 77 -5.05 -24.76 -2.56
C PRO A 77 -5.06 -23.91 -1.27
N ILE A 78 -3.87 -23.56 -0.78
CA ILE A 78 -3.70 -22.68 0.38
C ILE A 78 -3.53 -21.24 -0.12
N LEU A 79 -4.18 -20.28 0.56
CA LEU A 79 -4.06 -18.84 0.27
C LEU A 79 -4.48 -18.42 -1.15
N GLN A 80 -5.35 -19.18 -1.82
CA GLN A 80 -5.79 -18.86 -3.17
C GLN A 80 -6.48 -17.48 -3.30
N SER A 81 -7.06 -16.99 -2.21
CA SER A 81 -7.71 -15.67 -2.15
C SER A 81 -6.77 -14.54 -1.71
N ALA A 82 -5.48 -14.82 -1.48
CA ALA A 82 -4.52 -13.79 -1.03
C ALA A 82 -4.21 -12.72 -2.09
N TYR A 83 -4.56 -12.93 -3.36
CA TYR A 83 -4.52 -11.86 -4.38
C TYR A 83 -5.40 -10.65 -4.03
N LEU A 84 -6.44 -10.83 -3.19
CA LEU A 84 -7.29 -9.75 -2.66
C LEU A 84 -6.53 -8.82 -1.69
N SER A 85 -5.38 -9.25 -1.17
CA SER A 85 -4.49 -8.38 -0.39
C SER A 85 -4.05 -7.15 -1.17
N VAL A 86 -3.93 -7.26 -2.50
CA VAL A 86 -3.56 -6.14 -3.37
C VAL A 86 -4.65 -5.06 -3.37
N ASP A 87 -5.92 -5.47 -3.33
CA ASP A 87 -7.05 -4.55 -3.25
C ASP A 87 -7.08 -3.82 -1.89
N VAL A 88 -6.73 -4.53 -0.82
CA VAL A 88 -6.55 -3.93 0.51
C VAL A 88 -5.38 -2.94 0.51
N PHE A 89 -4.25 -3.25 -0.17
CA PHE A 89 -3.14 -2.29 -0.32
C PHE A 89 -3.56 -1.02 -1.04
N PHE A 90 -4.31 -1.11 -2.13
CA PHE A 90 -4.81 0.07 -2.83
C PHE A 90 -5.71 0.93 -1.93
N MET A 91 -6.57 0.30 -1.15
CA MET A 91 -7.47 1.00 -0.24
C MET A 91 -6.69 1.63 0.94
N LEU A 92 -5.74 0.91 1.53
CA LEU A 92 -4.85 1.44 2.56
C LEU A 92 -4.00 2.61 2.06
N SER A 93 -3.48 2.52 0.82
CA SER A 93 -2.72 3.59 0.20
C SER A 93 -3.58 4.85 0.03
N GLY A 94 -4.79 4.72 -0.49
CA GLY A 94 -5.75 5.84 -0.59
C GLY A 94 -6.05 6.49 0.75
N PHE A 95 -6.29 5.69 1.79
CA PHE A 95 -6.56 6.16 3.14
C PHE A 95 -5.35 6.90 3.74
N ILE A 96 -4.20 6.24 3.83
CA ILE A 96 -2.99 6.77 4.49
C ILE A 96 -2.46 8.02 3.78
N LEU A 97 -2.47 8.02 2.44
CA LEU A 97 -1.98 9.17 1.67
C LEU A 97 -2.90 10.38 1.83
N THR A 98 -4.22 10.17 1.86
CA THR A 98 -5.18 11.25 2.12
C THR A 98 -5.00 11.83 3.51
N TYR A 99 -4.90 11.00 4.52
CA TYR A 99 -4.66 11.44 5.90
C TYR A 99 -3.33 12.19 6.04
N SER A 100 -2.27 11.71 5.38
CA SER A 100 -0.93 12.29 5.50
C SER A 100 -0.74 13.57 4.69
N TYR A 101 -1.33 13.66 3.51
CA TYR A 101 -1.06 14.72 2.53
C TYR A 101 -2.30 15.50 2.08
N GLY A 102 -3.51 15.09 2.45
CA GLY A 102 -4.76 15.66 1.92
C GLY A 102 -4.82 17.19 2.03
N GLU A 103 -4.56 17.73 3.20
CA GLU A 103 -4.57 19.19 3.42
C GLU A 103 -3.46 19.91 2.64
N LYS A 104 -2.24 19.34 2.60
CA LYS A 104 -1.11 19.90 1.88
C LYS A 104 -1.36 19.96 0.37
N LEU A 105 -2.00 18.93 -0.19
CA LEU A 105 -2.30 18.83 -1.63
C LEU A 105 -3.38 19.80 -2.11
N ARG A 106 -4.14 20.45 -1.21
CA ARG A 106 -5.03 21.56 -1.54
C ARG A 106 -4.23 22.77 -2.06
N GLN A 107 -3.00 22.93 -1.59
CA GLN A 107 -2.08 23.98 -2.06
C GLN A 107 -1.35 23.52 -3.32
N ALA A 108 -1.33 24.38 -4.35
CA ALA A 108 -0.70 24.03 -5.65
C ALA A 108 0.82 23.78 -5.54
N SER A 109 1.50 24.53 -4.65
CA SER A 109 2.94 24.41 -4.39
C SER A 109 3.38 23.03 -3.91
N TRP A 110 2.51 22.31 -3.20
CA TRP A 110 2.83 20.98 -2.65
C TRP A 110 2.73 19.82 -3.65
N ARG A 111 2.07 20.02 -4.80
CA ARG A 111 1.78 18.91 -5.74
C ARG A 111 3.06 18.30 -6.32
N GLY A 112 3.96 19.14 -6.81
CA GLY A 112 5.24 18.68 -7.36
C GLY A 112 6.13 18.02 -6.30
N GLU A 113 6.16 18.58 -5.10
CA GLU A 113 6.90 18.02 -3.97
C GLU A 113 6.34 16.65 -3.56
N TYR A 114 5.03 16.51 -3.50
CA TYR A 114 4.37 15.24 -3.19
C TYR A 114 4.75 14.14 -4.18
N VAL A 115 4.67 14.42 -5.49
CA VAL A 115 5.05 13.43 -6.54
C VAL A 115 6.51 13.02 -6.37
N LYS A 116 7.43 13.98 -6.17
CA LYS A 116 8.85 13.68 -5.91
C LYS A 116 9.02 12.80 -4.67
N ARG A 117 8.32 13.10 -3.57
CA ARG A 117 8.35 12.29 -2.33
C ARG A 117 7.85 10.86 -2.57
N ARG A 118 6.81 10.68 -3.38
CA ARG A 118 6.29 9.35 -3.75
C ARG A 118 7.31 8.56 -4.57
N VAL A 119 7.92 9.18 -5.57
CA VAL A 119 8.96 8.54 -6.39
C VAL A 119 10.15 8.14 -5.51
N ILE A 120 10.66 9.05 -4.66
CA ILE A 120 11.77 8.76 -3.74
C ILE A 120 11.42 7.61 -2.78
N ARG A 121 10.16 7.49 -2.39
CA ARG A 121 9.69 6.44 -1.48
C ARG A 121 9.61 5.07 -2.16
N LEU A 122 9.10 5.02 -3.40
CA LEU A 122 8.78 3.75 -4.06
C LEU A 122 9.90 3.27 -5.00
N TYR A 123 10.42 4.15 -5.82
CA TYR A 123 11.27 3.76 -6.94
C TYR A 123 12.58 3.05 -6.56
N PRO A 124 13.31 3.41 -5.50
CA PRO A 124 14.55 2.72 -5.13
C PRO A 124 14.35 1.22 -4.85
N MET A 125 13.31 0.86 -4.09
CA MET A 125 13.04 -0.54 -3.80
C MET A 125 12.49 -1.31 -5.01
N ILE A 126 11.73 -0.65 -5.88
CA ILE A 126 11.33 -1.23 -7.17
C ILE A 126 12.57 -1.60 -7.98
N CYS A 127 13.52 -0.67 -8.13
CA CYS A 127 14.78 -0.93 -8.85
C CYS A 127 15.56 -2.10 -8.24
N ILE A 128 15.65 -2.19 -6.92
CA ILE A 128 16.33 -3.31 -6.24
C ILE A 128 15.62 -4.63 -6.56
N GLY A 129 14.29 -4.67 -6.45
CA GLY A 129 13.50 -5.86 -6.77
C GLY A 129 13.67 -6.28 -8.24
N LEU A 130 13.66 -5.33 -9.17
CA LEU A 130 13.92 -5.58 -10.60
C LEU A 130 15.36 -6.08 -10.84
N THR A 131 16.35 -5.55 -10.13
CA THR A 131 17.75 -6.00 -10.24
C THR A 131 17.91 -7.43 -9.78
N ILE A 132 17.34 -7.78 -8.61
CA ILE A 132 17.35 -9.18 -8.12
C ILE A 132 16.59 -10.07 -9.12
N GLY A 133 15.49 -9.59 -9.67
CA GLY A 133 14.71 -10.26 -10.71
C GLY A 133 15.50 -10.50 -11.99
N PHE A 134 16.23 -9.52 -12.47
CA PHE A 134 17.14 -9.68 -13.60
C PHE A 134 18.18 -10.78 -13.33
N VAL A 135 18.86 -10.71 -12.19
CA VAL A 135 19.84 -11.74 -11.79
C VAL A 135 19.18 -13.14 -11.73
N SER A 136 17.97 -13.23 -11.15
CA SER A 136 17.26 -14.52 -11.08
C SER A 136 16.95 -15.10 -12.46
N LEU A 137 16.54 -14.26 -13.41
CA LEU A 137 16.27 -14.70 -14.79
C LEU A 137 17.54 -15.13 -15.51
N VAL A 138 18.66 -14.43 -15.35
CA VAL A 138 19.95 -14.84 -15.90
C VAL A 138 20.37 -16.21 -15.36
N VAL A 139 20.27 -16.40 -14.05
CA VAL A 139 20.56 -17.69 -13.39
C VAL A 139 19.69 -18.81 -13.95
N MET A 140 18.38 -18.58 -14.06
CA MET A 140 17.45 -19.59 -14.62
C MET A 140 17.75 -19.88 -16.09
N ARG A 141 18.15 -18.89 -16.88
CA ARG A 141 18.52 -19.07 -18.28
C ARG A 141 19.78 -19.93 -18.43
N VAL A 142 20.78 -19.69 -17.58
CA VAL A 142 22.02 -20.47 -17.57
C VAL A 142 21.74 -21.94 -17.17
N ASN A 143 20.82 -22.18 -16.23
CA ASN A 143 20.42 -23.51 -15.77
C ASN A 143 19.38 -24.17 -16.69
N ALA A 144 19.11 -23.63 -17.89
CA ALA A 144 18.13 -24.15 -18.84
C ALA A 144 16.68 -24.23 -18.29
N SER A 145 16.38 -23.53 -17.20
CA SER A 145 15.05 -23.47 -16.58
C SER A 145 14.17 -22.35 -17.16
N ALA A 146 14.65 -21.64 -18.20
CA ALA A 146 13.92 -20.56 -18.85
C ALA A 146 14.23 -20.49 -20.34
N ALA A 147 13.20 -20.26 -21.16
CA ALA A 147 13.29 -20.17 -22.61
C ALA A 147 12.92 -18.76 -23.09
N PHE A 148 13.89 -17.85 -23.08
CA PHE A 148 13.76 -16.51 -23.65
C PHE A 148 15.08 -16.10 -24.34
N SER A 149 15.00 -15.19 -25.33
CA SER A 149 16.19 -14.63 -25.94
C SER A 149 16.82 -13.54 -25.07
N PHE A 150 18.13 -13.31 -25.22
CA PHE A 150 18.77 -12.16 -24.56
C PHE A 150 18.18 -10.80 -25.01
N GLY A 151 17.70 -10.72 -26.27
CA GLY A 151 17.00 -9.54 -26.77
C GLY A 151 15.69 -9.29 -26.01
N ASN A 152 14.88 -10.33 -25.72
CA ASN A 152 13.67 -10.23 -24.92
C ASN A 152 14.00 -9.81 -23.48
N LEU A 153 15.07 -10.36 -22.90
CA LEU A 153 15.51 -9.97 -21.55
C LEU A 153 15.93 -8.48 -21.52
N ALA A 154 16.70 -8.02 -22.49
CA ALA A 154 17.13 -6.64 -22.57
C ALA A 154 15.93 -5.67 -22.75
N ALA A 155 14.99 -6.02 -23.64
CA ALA A 155 13.78 -5.24 -23.86
C ALA A 155 12.89 -5.18 -22.60
N ALA A 156 12.64 -6.32 -21.97
CA ALA A 156 11.89 -6.40 -20.72
C ALA A 156 12.57 -5.60 -19.61
N THR A 157 13.91 -5.69 -19.50
CA THR A 157 14.69 -4.92 -18.54
C THR A 157 14.50 -3.43 -18.75
N GLY A 158 14.74 -2.93 -19.97
CA GLY A 158 14.56 -1.52 -20.30
C GLY A 158 13.15 -1.03 -19.96
N GLN A 159 12.11 -1.74 -20.41
CA GLN A 159 10.73 -1.34 -20.16
C GLN A 159 10.38 -1.38 -18.66
N ASN A 160 10.69 -2.46 -17.95
CA ASN A 160 10.31 -2.61 -16.56
C ASN A 160 10.99 -1.59 -15.63
N TYR A 161 12.25 -1.19 -15.91
CA TYR A 161 12.89 -0.12 -15.12
C TYR A 161 12.23 1.25 -15.35
N PHE A 162 11.65 1.50 -16.52
CA PHE A 162 10.81 2.69 -16.75
C PHE A 162 9.34 2.51 -16.33
N LEU A 163 9.02 1.42 -15.64
CA LEU A 163 7.67 1.07 -15.20
C LEU A 163 6.68 0.91 -16.37
N VAL A 164 7.20 0.55 -17.53
CA VAL A 164 6.42 0.25 -18.74
C VAL A 164 6.20 -1.27 -18.79
N PRO A 165 4.94 -1.73 -19.01
CA PRO A 165 4.64 -3.15 -19.15
C PRO A 165 5.35 -3.74 -20.39
N TYR A 166 5.94 -4.92 -20.23
CA TYR A 166 6.48 -5.69 -21.33
C TYR A 166 5.41 -6.61 -21.91
N LEU A 167 5.06 -6.40 -23.17
CA LEU A 167 4.01 -7.16 -23.86
C LEU A 167 4.57 -8.26 -24.78
N GLY A 168 5.87 -8.47 -24.77
CA GLY A 168 6.51 -9.53 -25.54
C GLY A 168 6.39 -10.90 -24.87
N ARG A 169 6.61 -11.96 -25.65
CA ARG A 169 6.58 -13.32 -25.12
C ARG A 169 7.81 -13.60 -24.25
N PHE A 170 7.55 -14.13 -23.07
CA PHE A 170 8.57 -14.49 -22.10
C PHE A 170 8.16 -15.81 -21.44
N SER A 171 8.91 -16.87 -21.66
CA SER A 171 8.62 -18.18 -21.09
C SER A 171 9.60 -18.46 -19.95
N VAL A 172 9.08 -18.60 -18.75
CA VAL A 172 9.85 -18.94 -17.52
C VAL A 172 9.11 -20.08 -16.85
N SER A 173 9.83 -21.12 -16.41
CA SER A 173 9.23 -22.14 -15.54
C SER A 173 8.70 -21.44 -14.26
N GLY A 174 7.49 -21.82 -13.83
CA GLY A 174 6.92 -21.34 -12.56
C GLY A 174 7.84 -21.65 -11.39
N PHE A 175 7.53 -21.17 -10.18
CA PHE A 175 8.31 -21.46 -8.96
C PHE A 175 8.56 -22.96 -8.78
N ILE A 176 7.62 -23.80 -9.24
CA ILE A 176 7.63 -25.25 -9.01
C ILE A 176 7.47 -26.03 -10.33
N GLY A 177 7.46 -25.39 -11.47
CA GLY A 177 7.30 -26.04 -12.79
C GLY A 177 8.29 -27.15 -13.11
N ALA A 178 9.17 -27.47 -12.16
CA ALA A 178 10.10 -28.59 -12.21
C ALA A 178 9.61 -29.82 -11.44
N THR A 179 8.49 -29.79 -10.70
CA THR A 179 8.31 -30.84 -9.68
C THR A 179 7.58 -32.09 -10.13
N ASN A 180 6.59 -32.09 -11.01
CA ASN A 180 5.86 -33.33 -11.31
C ASN A 180 5.37 -33.53 -12.75
N HIS A 181 5.45 -32.54 -13.64
CA HIS A 181 4.86 -32.66 -14.98
C HIS A 181 5.78 -32.25 -16.14
N GLY A 182 7.09 -32.25 -15.91
CA GLY A 182 8.04 -31.71 -16.89
C GLY A 182 7.96 -30.20 -16.95
N LEU A 183 8.94 -29.56 -17.57
CA LEU A 183 8.99 -28.10 -17.82
C LEU A 183 7.72 -27.63 -18.57
N GLN A 184 6.60 -27.50 -17.87
CA GLN A 184 5.51 -26.68 -18.38
C GLN A 184 5.95 -25.24 -18.19
N ALA A 185 6.46 -24.68 -19.28
CA ALA A 185 6.69 -23.26 -19.38
C ALA A 185 5.38 -22.56 -19.01
N VAL A 186 5.37 -21.79 -17.94
CA VAL A 186 4.31 -20.80 -17.74
C VAL A 186 4.57 -19.76 -18.83
N ASP A 187 3.77 -19.82 -19.89
CA ASP A 187 3.97 -18.99 -21.09
C ASP A 187 3.80 -17.50 -20.83
N ASP A 188 3.38 -17.11 -19.62
CA ASP A 188 3.20 -15.70 -19.27
C ASP A 188 3.57 -15.40 -17.81
N PRO A 189 4.78 -14.85 -17.54
CA PRO A 189 5.16 -14.33 -16.22
C PRO A 189 4.51 -12.98 -15.91
N GLY A 190 3.54 -12.54 -16.69
CA GLY A 190 2.92 -11.23 -16.60
C GLY A 190 3.75 -10.12 -17.26
N VAL A 191 3.21 -8.92 -17.23
CA VAL A 191 3.79 -7.74 -17.91
C VAL A 191 5.07 -7.19 -17.25
N PHE A 192 5.46 -7.73 -16.09
CA PHE A 192 6.71 -7.41 -15.39
C PHE A 192 7.54 -8.69 -15.15
N PRO A 193 8.11 -9.32 -16.20
CA PRO A 193 8.79 -10.61 -16.07
C PRO A 193 10.00 -10.60 -15.12
N LEU A 194 10.66 -9.45 -14.92
CA LEU A 194 11.72 -9.33 -13.93
C LEU A 194 11.19 -9.53 -12.50
N ASN A 195 10.06 -8.91 -12.19
CA ASN A 195 9.43 -8.98 -10.88
C ASN A 195 7.90 -8.90 -11.03
N PRO A 196 7.21 -10.01 -11.26
CA PRO A 196 5.78 -10.03 -11.53
C PRO A 196 4.92 -9.16 -10.60
N PRO A 197 5.10 -9.16 -9.26
CA PRO A 197 4.31 -8.29 -8.38
C PRO A 197 4.44 -6.79 -8.65
N ALA A 198 5.47 -6.33 -9.39
CA ALA A 198 5.70 -4.91 -9.66
C ALA A 198 4.56 -4.24 -10.45
N TRP A 199 3.70 -5.01 -11.13
CA TRP A 199 2.54 -4.47 -11.83
C TRP A 199 1.66 -3.59 -10.93
N SER A 200 1.42 -4.01 -9.70
CA SER A 200 0.56 -3.28 -8.77
C SER A 200 1.20 -1.96 -8.29
N LEU A 201 2.54 -1.92 -8.20
CA LEU A 201 3.28 -0.72 -7.81
C LEU A 201 3.20 0.39 -8.87
N VAL A 202 3.10 0.02 -10.16
CA VAL A 202 2.82 0.97 -11.25
C VAL A 202 1.46 1.62 -11.04
N PHE A 203 0.43 0.82 -10.76
CA PHE A 203 -0.91 1.35 -10.47
C PHE A 203 -0.96 2.16 -9.19
N GLU A 204 -0.19 1.80 -8.17
CA GLU A 204 -0.08 2.60 -6.94
C GLU A 204 0.55 3.97 -7.21
N LEU A 205 1.60 4.01 -8.03
CA LEU A 205 2.23 5.28 -8.42
C LEU A 205 1.25 6.15 -9.22
N PHE A 206 0.53 5.56 -10.18
CA PHE A 206 -0.55 6.23 -10.92
C PHE A 206 -1.63 6.78 -9.98
N ALA A 207 -2.15 5.96 -9.07
CA ALA A 207 -3.16 6.35 -8.10
C ALA A 207 -2.66 7.49 -7.18
N SER A 208 -1.37 7.48 -6.84
CA SER A 208 -0.76 8.58 -6.09
C SER A 208 -0.88 9.91 -6.81
N VAL A 209 -0.75 9.94 -8.15
CA VAL A 209 -0.96 11.17 -8.94
C VAL A 209 -2.45 11.55 -8.96
N VAL A 210 -3.35 10.56 -9.08
CA VAL A 210 -4.81 10.78 -9.05
C VAL A 210 -5.25 11.43 -7.72
N LEU A 211 -4.56 11.16 -6.62
CA LEU A 211 -4.85 11.78 -5.33
C LEU A 211 -4.88 13.32 -5.39
N ILE A 212 -4.03 13.93 -6.21
CA ILE A 212 -3.96 15.41 -6.36
C ILE A 212 -5.32 16.00 -6.75
N ALA A 213 -6.06 15.30 -7.58
CA ALA A 213 -7.44 15.67 -7.93
C ALA A 213 -8.46 15.21 -6.88
N ALA A 214 -8.32 13.98 -6.41
CA ALA A 214 -9.26 13.32 -5.51
C ALA A 214 -9.42 14.03 -4.17
N VAL A 215 -8.36 14.64 -3.62
CA VAL A 215 -8.45 15.38 -2.34
C VAL A 215 -9.42 16.56 -2.37
N ARG A 216 -9.73 17.11 -3.56
CA ARG A 216 -10.67 18.21 -3.74
C ARG A 216 -12.12 17.77 -3.90
N MET A 217 -12.34 16.51 -4.21
CA MET A 217 -13.67 15.96 -4.44
C MET A 217 -14.42 15.80 -3.12
N LYS A 218 -15.74 15.98 -3.16
CA LYS A 218 -16.62 15.66 -2.03
C LYS A 218 -16.64 14.14 -1.81
N GLU A 219 -16.84 13.71 -0.56
CA GLU A 219 -16.93 12.29 -0.17
C GLU A 219 -17.91 11.52 -1.06
N GLN A 220 -19.12 12.05 -1.27
CA GLN A 220 -20.13 11.39 -2.10
C GLN A 220 -19.70 11.21 -3.56
N SER A 221 -18.96 12.19 -4.13
CA SER A 221 -18.43 12.10 -5.49
C SER A 221 -17.34 11.03 -5.59
N LEU A 222 -16.48 10.93 -4.57
CA LEU A 222 -15.46 9.88 -4.47
C LEU A 222 -16.09 8.49 -4.40
N LEU A 223 -17.13 8.31 -3.58
CA LEU A 223 -17.87 7.06 -3.49
C LEU A 223 -18.53 6.68 -4.82
N ARG A 224 -19.21 7.64 -5.49
CA ARG A 224 -19.81 7.39 -6.81
C ARG A 224 -18.76 6.96 -7.83
N LEU A 225 -17.61 7.66 -7.87
CA LEU A 225 -16.54 7.34 -8.80
C LEU A 225 -15.88 5.99 -8.47
N ALA A 226 -15.66 5.68 -7.18
CA ALA A 226 -15.16 4.38 -6.76
C ALA A 226 -16.08 3.24 -7.20
N TYR A 227 -17.39 3.35 -6.94
CA TYR A 227 -18.34 2.32 -7.38
C TYR A 227 -18.53 2.26 -8.91
N ALA A 228 -18.35 3.38 -9.63
CA ALA A 228 -18.30 3.35 -11.09
C ALA A 228 -17.05 2.59 -11.59
N CYS A 229 -15.90 2.79 -10.95
CA CYS A 229 -14.70 1.99 -11.23
C CYS A 229 -14.92 0.50 -10.93
N LEU A 230 -15.62 0.16 -9.83
CA LEU A 230 -15.97 -1.23 -9.54
C LEU A 230 -16.88 -1.83 -10.60
N GLY A 231 -17.90 -1.10 -11.04
CA GLY A 231 -18.77 -1.53 -12.14
C GLY A 231 -18.00 -1.79 -13.43
N ALA A 232 -17.09 -0.87 -13.79
CA ALA A 232 -16.20 -1.03 -14.94
C ALA A 232 -15.24 -2.22 -14.77
N PHE A 233 -14.72 -2.43 -13.56
CA PHE A 233 -13.86 -3.57 -13.22
C PHE A 233 -14.57 -4.91 -13.40
N VAL A 234 -15.82 -5.02 -12.93
CA VAL A 234 -16.64 -6.21 -13.09
C VAL A 234 -16.99 -6.43 -14.56
N ALA A 235 -17.40 -5.38 -15.29
CA ALA A 235 -17.74 -5.47 -16.71
C ALA A 235 -16.52 -5.90 -17.54
N TYR A 236 -15.36 -5.31 -17.30
CA TYR A 236 -14.12 -5.71 -17.97
C TYR A 236 -13.72 -7.14 -17.61
N GLY A 237 -13.86 -7.55 -16.35
CA GLY A 237 -13.59 -8.91 -15.89
C GLY A 237 -14.53 -9.96 -16.51
N TRP A 238 -15.75 -9.57 -16.83
CA TRP A 238 -16.67 -10.42 -17.58
C TRP A 238 -16.24 -10.56 -19.05
N LEU A 239 -15.84 -9.46 -19.70
CA LEU A 239 -15.31 -9.49 -21.07
C LEU A 239 -14.05 -10.36 -21.18
N VAL A 240 -13.09 -10.22 -20.26
CA VAL A 240 -11.91 -11.09 -20.19
C VAL A 240 -12.30 -12.55 -19.94
N GLY A 241 -13.32 -12.80 -19.11
CA GLY A 241 -13.86 -14.14 -18.91
C GLY A 241 -14.41 -14.78 -20.20
N LEU A 242 -15.14 -14.02 -21.00
CA LEU A 242 -15.65 -14.48 -22.29
C LEU A 242 -14.54 -14.80 -23.29
N ASP A 243 -13.48 -13.98 -23.34
CA ASP A 243 -12.32 -14.22 -24.20
C ASP A 243 -11.58 -15.53 -23.87
N HIS A 244 -11.68 -15.98 -22.62
CA HIS A 244 -11.13 -17.25 -22.15
C HIS A 244 -12.15 -18.40 -22.12
N ASP A 245 -13.26 -18.30 -22.84
CA ASP A 245 -14.35 -19.30 -22.89
C ASP A 245 -14.91 -19.65 -21.50
N LYS A 246 -14.86 -18.71 -20.56
CA LYS A 246 -15.34 -18.88 -19.19
C LYS A 246 -16.53 -17.96 -18.92
N VAL A 247 -17.67 -18.54 -18.64
CA VAL A 247 -18.87 -17.79 -18.19
C VAL A 247 -18.69 -17.37 -16.71
N THR A 248 -17.57 -16.70 -16.42
CA THR A 248 -17.26 -16.24 -15.06
C THR A 248 -16.62 -14.85 -15.10
N VAL A 249 -16.79 -14.09 -14.02
CA VAL A 249 -16.12 -12.79 -13.86
C VAL A 249 -14.72 -12.97 -13.30
N ILE A 250 -13.71 -12.59 -14.07
CA ILE A 250 -12.31 -12.65 -13.65
C ILE A 250 -11.91 -11.30 -12.99
N LEU A 251 -11.77 -11.29 -11.66
CA LEU A 251 -11.39 -10.09 -10.89
C LEU A 251 -9.93 -10.08 -10.43
N ASN A 252 -9.10 -11.01 -10.88
CA ASN A 252 -7.65 -10.95 -10.67
C ASN A 252 -6.98 -10.37 -11.92
N GLN A 253 -7.05 -9.04 -12.08
CA GLN A 253 -6.61 -8.33 -13.28
C GLN A 253 -5.47 -7.37 -12.97
N GLY A 254 -4.77 -6.92 -14.03
CA GLY A 254 -3.73 -5.93 -14.01
C GLY A 254 -2.31 -6.49 -14.18
N TRP A 255 -2.13 -7.81 -14.13
CA TRP A 255 -0.82 -8.44 -14.11
C TRP A 255 -0.38 -9.06 -15.46
N ALA A 256 -1.30 -9.39 -16.34
CA ALA A 256 -1.04 -10.01 -17.65
C ALA A 256 -1.45 -9.07 -18.80
N ALA A 257 -0.95 -9.31 -19.99
CA ALA A 257 -1.17 -8.44 -21.14
C ALA A 257 -2.64 -8.33 -21.56
N ASP A 258 -3.39 -9.43 -21.47
CA ASP A 258 -4.82 -9.54 -21.79
C ASP A 258 -5.73 -8.83 -20.78
N ASN A 259 -5.26 -8.66 -19.55
CA ASN A 259 -6.05 -8.10 -18.46
C ASN A 259 -5.44 -6.83 -17.82
N PHE A 260 -4.38 -6.26 -18.40
CA PHE A 260 -3.64 -5.13 -17.83
C PHE A 260 -4.53 -3.90 -17.58
N PHE A 261 -5.38 -3.54 -18.53
CA PHE A 261 -6.25 -2.37 -18.39
C PHE A 261 -7.26 -2.48 -17.25
N GLY A 262 -7.66 -3.68 -16.88
CA GLY A 262 -8.49 -3.91 -15.70
C GLY A 262 -7.86 -3.44 -14.38
N GLY A 263 -6.53 -3.38 -14.33
CA GLY A 263 -5.79 -2.84 -13.20
C GLY A 263 -6.10 -1.37 -12.89
N PHE A 264 -6.40 -0.54 -13.90
CA PHE A 264 -6.80 0.85 -13.69
C PHE A 264 -8.15 0.96 -12.98
N PHE A 265 -9.12 0.13 -13.35
CA PHE A 265 -10.42 0.09 -12.69
C PHE A 265 -10.30 -0.48 -11.28
N ARG A 266 -9.48 -1.53 -11.11
CA ARG A 266 -9.20 -2.18 -9.83
C ARG A 266 -8.58 -1.20 -8.83
N VAL A 267 -7.50 -0.50 -9.20
CA VAL A 267 -6.86 0.51 -8.34
C VAL A 267 -7.79 1.71 -8.15
N GLY A 268 -8.51 2.12 -9.19
CA GLY A 268 -9.48 3.22 -9.11
C GLY A 268 -10.51 2.97 -8.03
N TYR A 269 -11.11 1.78 -7.99
CA TYR A 269 -12.04 1.41 -6.92
C TYR A 269 -11.37 1.45 -5.54
N GLY A 270 -10.34 0.64 -5.32
CA GLY A 270 -9.72 0.49 -4.00
C GLY A 270 -9.17 1.81 -3.47
N PHE A 271 -8.41 2.52 -4.28
CA PHE A 271 -7.76 3.76 -3.88
C PHE A 271 -8.75 4.89 -3.59
N LEU A 272 -9.71 5.15 -4.49
CA LEU A 272 -10.72 6.21 -4.29
C LEU A 272 -11.63 5.92 -3.10
N LEU A 273 -11.95 4.64 -2.87
CA LEU A 273 -12.69 4.24 -1.69
C LEU A 273 -11.86 4.49 -0.42
N GLY A 274 -10.55 4.21 -0.43
CA GLY A 274 -9.64 4.55 0.65
C GLY A 274 -9.59 6.06 0.92
N VAL A 275 -9.56 6.90 -0.12
CA VAL A 275 -9.66 8.37 -0.01
C VAL A 275 -10.98 8.79 0.65
N ALA A 276 -12.10 8.16 0.25
CA ALA A 276 -13.41 8.45 0.84
C ALA A 276 -13.46 8.04 2.32
N ILE A 277 -12.93 6.86 2.66
CA ILE A 277 -12.84 6.37 4.06
C ILE A 277 -12.02 7.33 4.93
N ALA A 278 -10.90 7.87 4.42
CA ALA A 278 -10.12 8.87 5.17
C ALA A 278 -10.95 10.12 5.46
N LYS A 279 -11.70 10.63 4.48
CA LYS A 279 -12.57 11.79 4.70
C LYS A 279 -13.73 11.49 5.65
N MET A 280 -14.30 10.29 5.59
CA MET A 280 -15.32 9.84 6.55
C MET A 280 -14.75 9.79 7.96
N HIS A 281 -13.55 9.25 8.13
CA HIS A 281 -12.84 9.18 9.41
C HIS A 281 -12.62 10.59 9.98
N ASP A 282 -12.05 11.52 9.19
CA ASP A 282 -11.76 12.88 9.62
C ASP A 282 -13.04 13.67 9.98
N ALA A 283 -14.14 13.40 9.29
CA ALA A 283 -15.45 14.03 9.55
C ALA A 283 -16.25 13.35 10.66
N GLY A 284 -15.78 12.23 11.20
CA GLY A 284 -16.54 11.43 12.19
C GLY A 284 -17.79 10.78 11.61
N HIS A 285 -17.88 10.61 10.29
CA HIS A 285 -19.03 9.98 9.65
C HIS A 285 -19.09 8.48 9.93
N PRO A 286 -20.29 7.89 10.15
CA PRO A 286 -20.44 6.47 10.41
C PRO A 286 -20.07 5.62 9.20
N ALA A 287 -19.73 4.36 9.43
CA ALA A 287 -19.54 3.36 8.38
C ALA A 287 -20.81 3.20 7.53
N ARG A 288 -20.63 2.82 6.27
CA ARG A 288 -21.77 2.56 5.39
C ARG A 288 -22.56 1.32 5.86
N PRO A 289 -23.90 1.32 5.78
CA PRO A 289 -24.73 0.22 6.30
C PRO A 289 -24.37 -1.16 5.75
N HIS A 290 -23.97 -1.23 4.47
CA HIS A 290 -23.58 -2.49 3.84
C HIS A 290 -22.19 -3.02 4.32
N TRP A 291 -21.41 -2.22 5.05
CA TRP A 291 -20.18 -2.68 5.71
C TRP A 291 -20.50 -3.27 7.10
N PHE A 292 -21.47 -4.15 7.16
CA PHE A 292 -21.98 -4.72 8.42
C PHE A 292 -20.90 -5.43 9.25
N VAL A 293 -19.83 -5.91 8.62
CA VAL A 293 -18.66 -6.52 9.28
C VAL A 293 -18.01 -5.55 10.28
N VAL A 294 -18.16 -4.22 10.10
CA VAL A 294 -17.68 -3.21 11.05
C VAL A 294 -18.21 -3.46 12.47
N GLY A 295 -19.47 -3.84 12.59
CA GLY A 295 -20.09 -4.15 13.88
C GLY A 295 -19.56 -5.41 14.54
N LEU A 296 -19.06 -6.37 13.77
CA LEU A 296 -18.49 -7.61 14.23
C LEU A 296 -17.04 -7.45 14.70
N VAL A 297 -16.26 -6.57 14.05
CA VAL A 297 -14.84 -6.36 14.36
C VAL A 297 -14.70 -5.41 15.56
N ARG A 298 -14.55 -5.98 16.77
CA ARG A 298 -14.46 -5.21 18.03
C ARG A 298 -13.03 -5.03 18.55
N SER A 299 -12.08 -5.84 18.06
CA SER A 299 -10.68 -5.80 18.49
C SER A 299 -9.74 -5.98 17.30
N ASP A 300 -8.47 -5.65 17.52
CA ASP A 300 -7.36 -5.86 16.57
C ASP A 300 -7.21 -7.34 16.19
N TRP A 301 -7.28 -8.26 17.15
CA TRP A 301 -7.23 -9.71 16.88
C TRP A 301 -8.37 -10.17 15.98
N MET A 302 -9.59 -9.68 16.22
CA MET A 302 -10.73 -10.00 15.35
C MET A 302 -10.53 -9.46 13.94
N LEU A 303 -9.95 -8.26 13.80
CA LEU A 303 -9.64 -7.68 12.48
C LEU A 303 -8.65 -8.55 11.71
N PHE A 304 -7.56 -8.94 12.36
CA PHE A 304 -6.55 -9.81 11.74
C PHE A 304 -7.11 -11.20 11.42
N ALA A 305 -7.92 -11.77 12.32
CA ALA A 305 -8.58 -13.06 12.11
C ALA A 305 -9.54 -13.02 10.92
N VAL A 306 -10.38 -11.98 10.80
CA VAL A 306 -11.29 -11.82 9.65
C VAL A 306 -10.48 -11.70 8.36
N PHE A 307 -9.40 -10.92 8.35
CA PHE A 307 -8.56 -10.81 7.16
C PHE A 307 -7.91 -12.16 6.79
N LEU A 308 -7.37 -12.88 7.77
CA LEU A 308 -6.80 -14.22 7.53
C LEU A 308 -7.85 -15.21 7.01
N LEU A 309 -9.07 -15.18 7.55
CA LEU A 309 -10.17 -15.99 7.03
C LEU A 309 -10.48 -15.66 5.57
N VAL A 310 -10.44 -14.38 5.19
CA VAL A 310 -10.64 -13.97 3.78
C VAL A 310 -9.58 -14.56 2.87
N VAL A 311 -8.30 -14.46 3.22
CA VAL A 311 -7.22 -14.92 2.33
C VAL A 311 -7.06 -16.42 2.31
N LEU A 312 -7.46 -17.11 3.38
CA LEU A 312 -7.40 -18.56 3.50
C LEU A 312 -8.62 -19.28 2.94
N PHE A 313 -9.72 -18.55 2.70
CA PHE A 313 -10.97 -19.17 2.30
C PHE A 313 -10.88 -19.80 0.90
N PRO A 314 -11.00 -21.13 0.78
CA PRO A 314 -11.02 -21.82 -0.49
C PRO A 314 -12.38 -21.62 -1.16
N THR A 315 -12.40 -21.20 -2.42
CA THR A 315 -13.66 -21.03 -3.15
C THR A 315 -13.52 -21.37 -4.63
N SER A 316 -14.53 -22.05 -5.16
CA SER A 316 -14.70 -22.30 -6.59
C SER A 316 -15.34 -21.10 -7.31
N ILE A 317 -16.08 -20.24 -6.58
CA ILE A 317 -16.79 -19.08 -7.14
C ILE A 317 -15.97 -17.77 -6.96
N LYS A 318 -14.73 -17.80 -7.45
CA LYS A 318 -13.72 -16.74 -7.19
C LYS A 318 -14.22 -15.31 -7.48
N GLY A 319 -14.94 -15.08 -8.58
CA GLY A 319 -15.44 -13.75 -8.94
C GLY A 319 -16.48 -13.20 -7.96
N ILE A 320 -17.47 -14.01 -7.58
CA ILE A 320 -18.52 -13.62 -6.63
C ILE A 320 -17.93 -13.40 -5.25
N TYR A 321 -17.02 -14.30 -4.83
CA TYR A 321 -16.33 -14.16 -3.56
C TYR A 321 -15.51 -12.87 -3.50
N ALA A 322 -14.71 -12.59 -4.53
CA ALA A 322 -13.92 -11.37 -4.61
C ALA A 322 -14.82 -10.13 -4.53
N LEU A 323 -15.93 -10.11 -5.27
CA LEU A 323 -16.89 -9.01 -5.24
C LEU A 323 -17.47 -8.80 -3.84
N ALA A 324 -17.83 -9.88 -3.15
CA ALA A 324 -18.34 -9.81 -1.78
C ALA A 324 -17.26 -9.24 -0.82
N VAL A 325 -16.01 -9.70 -0.92
CA VAL A 325 -14.90 -9.17 -0.12
C VAL A 325 -14.67 -7.69 -0.41
N LEU A 326 -14.63 -7.29 -1.67
CA LEU A 326 -14.41 -5.90 -2.08
C LEU A 326 -15.52 -4.96 -1.59
N LEU A 327 -16.78 -5.39 -1.68
CA LEU A 327 -17.92 -4.56 -1.30
C LEU A 327 -18.15 -4.49 0.21
N LEU A 328 -17.93 -5.59 0.94
CA LEU A 328 -18.42 -5.74 2.30
C LEU A 328 -17.29 -5.78 3.33
N VAL A 329 -16.22 -6.51 3.05
CA VAL A 329 -15.21 -6.84 4.05
C VAL A 329 -14.02 -5.89 4.01
N ALA A 330 -13.39 -5.70 2.85
CA ALA A 330 -12.18 -4.88 2.73
C ALA A 330 -12.39 -3.43 3.21
N PRO A 331 -13.47 -2.70 2.82
CA PRO A 331 -13.70 -1.36 3.32
C PRO A 331 -14.01 -1.33 4.82
N ALA A 332 -14.68 -2.36 5.34
CA ALA A 332 -14.95 -2.49 6.77
C ALA A 332 -13.65 -2.67 7.59
N LEU A 333 -12.72 -3.49 7.10
CA LEU A 333 -11.42 -3.70 7.74
C LEU A 333 -10.58 -2.41 7.77
N VAL A 334 -10.53 -1.67 6.65
CA VAL A 334 -9.79 -0.41 6.59
C VAL A 334 -10.43 0.66 7.48
N TYR A 335 -11.76 0.84 7.40
CA TYR A 335 -12.48 1.79 8.23
C TYR A 335 -12.32 1.47 9.72
N ARG A 336 -12.52 0.21 10.12
CA ARG A 336 -12.42 -0.19 11.51
C ARG A 336 -10.98 -0.18 12.03
N GLY A 337 -10.03 -0.62 11.21
CA GLY A 337 -8.60 -0.60 11.55
C GLY A 337 -8.07 0.80 11.81
N ALA A 338 -8.65 1.83 11.17
CA ALA A 338 -8.33 3.22 11.45
C ALA A 338 -8.85 3.72 12.82
N MET A 339 -9.85 3.05 13.38
CA MET A 339 -10.46 3.42 14.68
C MET A 339 -9.92 2.60 15.85
N LEU A 340 -9.32 1.44 15.59
CA LEU A 340 -8.83 0.56 16.64
C LEU A 340 -7.45 0.97 17.13
N ALA A 341 -7.26 0.94 18.44
CA ALA A 341 -5.95 0.97 19.06
C ALA A 341 -5.44 -0.46 19.28
N PRO A 342 -4.12 -0.70 19.27
CA PRO A 342 -3.56 -2.00 19.62
C PRO A 342 -3.95 -2.40 21.06
N SER A 343 -4.30 -3.67 21.25
CA SER A 343 -4.69 -4.23 22.55
C SER A 343 -3.54 -4.30 23.57
N GLY A 344 -2.29 -4.05 23.12
CA GLY A 344 -1.13 -4.04 23.98
C GLY A 344 0.16 -3.72 23.24
N HIS A 345 1.24 -3.49 24.00
CA HIS A 345 2.55 -3.10 23.45
C HIS A 345 3.15 -4.16 22.50
N ALA A 346 2.88 -5.43 22.69
CA ALA A 346 3.35 -6.50 21.82
C ALA A 346 2.69 -6.37 20.42
N VAL A 347 1.38 -6.20 20.37
CA VAL A 347 0.64 -6.00 19.10
C VAL A 347 1.13 -4.75 18.40
N ALA A 348 1.30 -3.64 19.11
CA ALA A 348 1.80 -2.39 18.55
C ALA A 348 3.20 -2.57 17.92
N ARG A 349 4.14 -3.24 18.61
CA ARG A 349 5.49 -3.49 18.08
C ARG A 349 5.49 -4.43 16.88
N ILE A 350 4.71 -5.51 16.93
CA ILE A 350 4.60 -6.48 15.83
C ILE A 350 3.98 -5.80 14.61
N SER A 351 2.89 -5.06 14.79
CA SER A 351 2.23 -4.31 13.72
C SER A 351 3.16 -3.28 13.08
N ALA A 352 3.90 -2.52 13.89
CA ALA A 352 4.89 -1.56 13.42
C ALA A 352 6.02 -2.23 12.62
N PHE A 353 6.53 -3.37 13.10
CA PHE A 353 7.55 -4.14 12.39
C PHE A 353 7.04 -4.69 11.06
N LEU A 354 5.86 -5.31 11.07
CA LEU A 354 5.23 -5.87 9.88
C LEU A 354 4.93 -4.77 8.85
N GLY A 355 4.44 -3.63 9.30
CA GLY A 355 4.23 -2.47 8.44
C GLY A 355 5.53 -1.93 7.84
N TRP A 356 6.60 -1.90 8.62
CA TRP A 356 7.93 -1.43 8.19
C TRP A 356 8.52 -2.30 7.09
N ILE A 357 8.47 -3.64 7.23
CA ILE A 357 9.02 -4.55 6.22
C ILE A 357 8.10 -4.79 5.03
N SER A 358 6.80 -4.44 5.11
CA SER A 358 5.78 -4.85 4.13
C SER A 358 6.12 -4.46 2.70
N TYR A 359 6.58 -3.22 2.49
CA TYR A 359 6.92 -2.71 1.16
C TYR A 359 8.22 -3.32 0.61
N PRO A 360 9.35 -3.33 1.34
CA PRO A 360 10.55 -4.05 0.90
C PRO A 360 10.27 -5.53 0.62
N LEU A 361 9.50 -6.21 1.49
CA LEU A 361 9.11 -7.61 1.30
C LEU A 361 8.34 -7.80 -0.01
N TYR A 362 7.36 -6.93 -0.27
CA TYR A 362 6.59 -6.96 -1.50
C TYR A 362 7.47 -6.79 -2.75
N CYS A 363 8.51 -5.95 -2.67
CA CYS A 363 9.43 -5.72 -3.79
C CYS A 363 10.38 -6.90 -4.06
N VAL A 364 10.77 -7.69 -3.06
CA VAL A 364 11.87 -8.65 -3.22
C VAL A 364 11.49 -10.12 -3.08
N HIS A 365 10.32 -10.45 -2.51
CA HIS A 365 9.95 -11.83 -2.23
C HIS A 365 9.94 -12.71 -3.49
N TYR A 366 9.33 -12.20 -4.57
CA TYR A 366 9.18 -13.00 -5.79
C TYR A 366 10.53 -13.36 -6.44
N PRO A 367 11.44 -12.41 -6.72
CA PRO A 367 12.73 -12.75 -7.30
C PRO A 367 13.63 -13.57 -6.36
N ILE A 368 13.55 -13.37 -5.04
CA ILE A 368 14.27 -14.21 -4.06
C ILE A 368 13.70 -15.63 -4.09
N GLY A 369 12.37 -15.77 -4.04
CA GLY A 369 11.71 -17.06 -4.15
C GLY A 369 12.14 -17.79 -5.42
N ARG A 370 12.12 -17.11 -6.57
CA ARG A 370 12.56 -17.67 -7.85
C ARG A 370 13.98 -18.24 -7.79
N LEU A 371 14.94 -17.54 -7.15
CA LEU A 371 16.30 -18.04 -6.95
C LEU A 371 16.33 -19.27 -6.05
N VAL A 372 15.60 -19.26 -4.93
CA VAL A 372 15.59 -20.38 -3.99
C VAL A 372 14.97 -21.63 -4.61
N PHE A 373 13.84 -21.48 -5.30
CA PHE A 373 13.17 -22.60 -5.96
C PHE A 373 13.93 -23.16 -7.17
N ALA A 374 14.74 -22.33 -7.85
CA ALA A 374 15.57 -22.79 -8.96
C ALA A 374 16.60 -23.86 -8.56
N TYR A 375 16.95 -23.94 -7.29
CA TYR A 375 17.90 -24.94 -6.74
C TYR A 375 17.25 -25.94 -5.78
N ALA A 376 15.92 -25.92 -5.65
CA ALA A 376 15.23 -26.79 -4.71
C ALA A 376 15.12 -28.23 -5.23
N PRO A 377 15.22 -29.24 -4.32
CA PRO A 377 14.81 -30.58 -4.64
C PRO A 377 13.34 -30.68 -5.00
N GLN A 378 12.98 -31.66 -5.81
CA GLN A 378 11.60 -31.88 -6.26
C GLN A 378 10.77 -32.71 -5.28
N GLY A 379 9.45 -32.53 -5.26
CA GLY A 379 8.49 -33.31 -4.45
C GLY A 379 7.78 -32.44 -3.40
N ASP A 380 6.54 -32.80 -3.04
CA ASP A 380 5.62 -31.97 -2.23
C ASP A 380 6.19 -31.55 -0.85
N ILE A 381 6.85 -32.46 -0.15
CA ILE A 381 7.46 -32.14 1.16
C ILE A 381 8.61 -31.16 1.02
N HIS A 382 9.33 -31.21 -0.10
CA HIS A 382 10.43 -30.28 -0.38
C HIS A 382 9.89 -28.91 -0.75
N VAL A 383 8.72 -28.83 -1.40
CA VAL A 383 8.05 -27.57 -1.73
C VAL A 383 7.76 -26.75 -0.47
N VAL A 384 7.16 -27.36 0.55
CA VAL A 384 6.85 -26.65 1.80
C VAL A 384 8.12 -26.19 2.50
N ARG A 385 9.15 -27.03 2.58
CA ARG A 385 10.45 -26.66 3.17
C ARG A 385 11.11 -25.52 2.41
N THR A 386 11.10 -25.60 1.09
CA THR A 386 11.65 -24.55 0.21
C THR A 386 10.89 -23.25 0.34
N ALA A 387 9.56 -23.30 0.41
CA ALA A 387 8.71 -22.12 0.64
C ALA A 387 9.03 -21.47 1.98
N MET A 388 9.20 -22.24 3.05
CA MET A 388 9.60 -21.71 4.37
C MET A 388 10.99 -21.06 4.33
N LEU A 389 11.96 -21.70 3.67
CA LEU A 389 13.30 -21.13 3.48
C LEU A 389 13.24 -19.83 2.67
N ALA A 390 12.54 -19.84 1.54
CA ALA A 390 12.33 -18.65 0.70
C ALA A 390 11.64 -17.52 1.45
N ALA A 391 10.64 -17.83 2.27
CA ALA A 391 9.94 -16.86 3.11
C ALA A 391 10.88 -16.27 4.16
N GLY A 392 11.63 -17.08 4.87
CA GLY A 392 12.61 -16.62 5.85
C GLY A 392 13.68 -15.72 5.22
N LEU A 393 14.27 -16.14 4.10
CA LEU A 393 15.24 -15.35 3.35
C LEU A 393 14.64 -14.04 2.82
N SER A 394 13.40 -14.06 2.34
CA SER A 394 12.70 -12.86 1.87
C SER A 394 12.46 -11.85 2.99
N ILE A 395 12.02 -12.32 4.17
CA ILE A 395 11.79 -11.46 5.34
C ILE A 395 13.09 -10.85 5.84
N VAL A 396 14.14 -11.65 5.97
CA VAL A 396 15.47 -11.18 6.41
C VAL A 396 16.04 -10.16 5.40
N SER A 397 15.99 -10.49 4.11
CA SER A 397 16.46 -9.58 3.05
C SER A 397 15.66 -8.28 3.03
N ALA A 398 14.33 -8.36 3.19
CA ALA A 398 13.48 -7.18 3.26
C ALA A 398 13.85 -6.27 4.44
N ALA A 399 14.09 -6.85 5.61
CA ALA A 399 14.50 -6.08 6.81
C ALA A 399 15.88 -5.43 6.63
N LEU A 400 16.85 -6.16 6.08
CA LEU A 400 18.19 -5.64 5.79
C LEU A 400 18.14 -4.50 4.74
N LEU A 401 17.41 -4.72 3.64
CA LEU A 401 17.26 -3.72 2.59
C LEU A 401 16.50 -2.48 3.08
N ALA A 402 15.45 -2.66 3.90
CA ALA A 402 14.74 -1.54 4.51
C ALA A 402 15.71 -0.65 5.32
N LYS A 403 16.47 -1.28 6.22
CA LYS A 403 17.34 -0.57 7.15
C LYS A 403 18.58 0.04 6.48
N PHE A 404 19.28 -0.73 5.66
CA PHE A 404 20.60 -0.37 5.16
C PHE A 404 20.60 0.27 3.77
N VAL A 405 19.49 0.18 3.03
CA VAL A 405 19.41 0.69 1.66
C VAL A 405 18.27 1.68 1.51
N GLU A 406 17.02 1.29 1.80
CA GLU A 406 15.87 2.15 1.59
C GLU A 406 15.90 3.41 2.47
N GLU A 407 16.06 3.25 3.78
CA GLU A 407 16.06 4.38 4.70
C GLU A 407 17.21 5.37 4.43
N PRO A 408 18.47 4.93 4.21
CA PRO A 408 19.57 5.83 3.84
C PRO A 408 19.34 6.56 2.52
N ILE A 409 18.91 5.85 1.46
CA ILE A 409 18.65 6.46 0.14
C ILE A 409 17.52 7.49 0.28
N ARG A 410 16.42 7.15 0.94
CA ARG A 410 15.30 8.05 1.17
C ARG A 410 15.70 9.30 1.95
N SER A 411 16.49 9.12 3.00
CA SER A 411 17.01 10.22 3.80
C SER A 411 17.95 11.12 2.98
N TYR A 412 18.89 10.54 2.25
CA TYR A 412 19.82 11.26 1.39
C TYR A 412 19.12 12.09 0.31
N LEU A 413 18.23 11.43 -0.47
CA LEU A 413 17.48 12.09 -1.53
C LEU A 413 16.51 13.14 -0.98
N GLY A 414 15.90 12.85 0.17
CA GLY A 414 15.03 13.79 0.87
C GLY A 414 15.77 15.08 1.25
N LYS A 415 16.93 14.96 1.88
CA LYS A 415 17.77 16.11 2.25
C LYS A 415 18.25 16.90 1.02
N ARG A 416 18.67 16.21 -0.03
CA ARG A 416 19.20 16.84 -1.26
C ARG A 416 18.13 17.60 -2.04
N LEU A 417 16.89 17.09 -2.09
CA LEU A 417 15.83 17.66 -2.94
C LEU A 417 14.92 18.65 -2.20
N PHE A 418 14.83 18.55 -0.87
CA PHE A 418 13.92 19.39 -0.07
C PHE A 418 14.64 20.24 0.97
N GLY A 419 16.00 20.17 1.04
CA GLY A 419 16.81 20.86 2.03
C GLY A 419 16.65 20.26 3.44
N ASN A 420 17.32 20.87 4.43
CA ASN A 420 17.17 20.54 5.85
C ASN A 420 15.87 21.13 6.42
N GLN A 421 14.73 21.02 5.73
CA GLN A 421 13.47 21.23 6.44
C GLN A 421 13.45 20.19 7.56
N PRO A 422 13.25 20.60 8.84
CA PRO A 422 13.10 19.65 9.91
C PRO A 422 12.05 18.67 9.44
N ALA A 423 12.41 17.40 9.41
CA ALA A 423 11.42 16.33 9.24
C ALA A 423 10.34 16.71 10.21
N ALA A 424 9.09 16.89 9.71
CA ALA A 424 7.98 17.29 10.55
C ALA A 424 8.07 16.39 11.78
N THR A 425 8.50 16.98 12.89
CA THR A 425 8.81 16.31 14.14
C THR A 425 7.54 15.64 14.58
N GLY A 426 7.49 14.37 14.50
CA GLY A 426 6.33 13.56 14.83
C GLY A 426 6.12 12.47 13.80
N SER A 427 6.72 11.36 14.14
CA SER A 427 6.51 10.05 13.57
C SER A 427 7.35 9.70 12.34
N THR A 428 8.20 8.73 12.53
CA THR A 428 8.40 7.64 11.57
C THR A 428 7.04 7.00 11.26
N VAL A 429 6.14 7.74 10.62
CA VAL A 429 5.08 7.12 9.84
C VAL A 429 5.82 6.51 8.67
N ASN A 430 5.98 5.21 8.67
CA ASN A 430 6.22 4.45 7.47
C ASN A 430 4.99 4.68 6.59
N VAL A 431 4.95 5.83 5.90
CA VAL A 431 3.94 6.13 4.92
C VAL A 431 4.21 5.16 3.78
N ALA A 432 3.31 4.22 3.61
CA ALA A 432 3.30 3.29 2.50
C ALA A 432 3.47 3.98 1.17
#